data_7aa490e9d41ee0c3fd8581e638dc11cd
#
_entry.id   7aa490e9d41ee0c3fd8581e638dc11cd
#
_cell.length_a   1.000
_cell.length_b   1.000
_cell.length_c   1.000
_cell.angle_alpha   90.00
_cell.angle_beta   90.00
_cell.angle_gamma   90.00
#
_symmetry.space_group_name_H-M   'P 1'
#
loop_
_entity.id
_entity.type
_entity.pdbx_description
1 polymer ?
#
loop_
_entity_poly.entity_id
_entity_poly.type
_entity_poly.pdbx_seq_one_letter_code
_entity_poly.pdbx_strand_id
1 'polypeptide(L)'
;EISRGDWSSDVCSSDLVLVRVHSSCVTGDILGSLRCDCGSQLQRALRMIDKKGQGLVLYMNQEGRGIGLINKLKAYVLQEQGYDTVEANHKLSWKMDHRDYRVGAQILKSLGIEKINLLTNNPKKRVGLIGYGLKIIKNTAIEIEPNSFNKKYLETKRDKMGHEILKHKH
;
A
#
# COMPACT_ATOMS: atom_id res chain seq x y z
N GLU A 1 12.99 -7.61 20.30
CA GLU A 1 12.75 -6.52 21.27
C GLU A 1 12.18 -5.33 20.51
N ILE A 2 10.89 -5.06 20.69
CA ILE A 2 10.25 -3.88 20.12
C ILE A 2 10.50 -2.78 21.16
N SER A 3 11.48 -1.92 20.91
CA SER A 3 11.67 -0.75 21.75
C SER A 3 10.44 0.16 21.59
N ARG A 4 9.67 0.29 22.65
CA ARG A 4 8.67 1.36 22.78
C ARG A 4 9.42 2.68 22.94
N GLY A 5 9.77 3.31 21.83
CA GLY A 5 10.10 4.72 21.86
C GLY A 5 8.87 5.49 22.39
N ASP A 6 9.09 6.43 23.25
CA ASP A 6 8.05 7.28 23.83
C ASP A 6 7.47 8.17 22.71
N TRP A 7 6.37 7.74 22.12
CA TRP A 7 5.73 8.37 20.95
C TRP A 7 5.01 9.68 21.30
N SER A 8 4.96 10.02 22.58
CA SER A 8 4.07 11.08 23.06
C SER A 8 4.68 12.49 23.07
N SER A 9 5.99 12.64 22.94
CA SER A 9 6.61 13.97 23.16
C SER A 9 7.30 14.60 21.96
N ASP A 10 7.71 13.85 20.93
CA ASP A 10 8.66 14.36 19.94
C ASP A 10 8.15 14.51 18.49
N VAL A 11 6.92 14.11 18.18
CA VAL A 11 6.34 14.40 16.85
C VAL A 11 5.71 15.78 16.91
N CYS A 12 6.51 16.79 16.65
CA CYS A 12 6.00 18.16 16.47
C CYS A 12 5.12 18.18 15.21
N SER A 13 3.93 18.79 15.29
CA SER A 13 2.97 18.94 14.17
C SER A 13 3.58 19.67 12.94
N SER A 14 4.75 20.24 13.08
CA SER A 14 5.54 20.88 12.02
C SER A 14 6.36 19.90 11.17
N ASP A 15 6.63 18.69 11.66
CA ASP A 15 7.58 17.78 11.04
C ASP A 15 7.01 17.00 9.84
N LEU A 16 7.85 16.81 8.84
CA LEU A 16 7.54 15.99 7.68
C LEU A 16 7.75 14.51 8.00
N VAL A 17 6.68 13.82 8.37
CA VAL A 17 6.72 12.40 8.77
C VAL A 17 6.72 11.49 7.55
N LEU A 18 7.62 10.49 7.52
CA LEU A 18 7.64 9.45 6.51
C LEU A 18 6.55 8.40 6.82
N VAL A 19 5.54 8.27 5.96
CA VAL A 19 4.36 7.45 6.23
C VAL A 19 4.16 6.40 5.15
N ARG A 20 3.99 5.15 5.55
CA ARG A 20 3.45 4.08 4.71
C ARG A 20 2.05 3.69 5.17
N VAL A 21 1.04 3.93 4.35
CA VAL A 21 -0.28 3.32 4.53
C VAL A 21 -0.29 2.00 3.77
N HIS A 22 -0.18 0.89 4.50
CA HIS A 22 -0.12 -0.46 3.94
C HIS A 22 -1.47 -1.17 4.10
N SER A 23 -2.04 -1.66 3.01
CA SER A 23 -3.23 -2.53 3.08
C SER A 23 -2.79 -3.97 3.22
N SER A 24 -3.32 -4.68 4.20
CA SER A 24 -2.97 -6.08 4.52
C SER A 24 -3.02 -6.99 3.29
N CYS A 25 -2.11 -7.93 3.27
CA CYS A 25 -2.03 -8.97 2.26
C CYS A 25 -1.44 -10.24 2.90
N VAL A 26 -2.30 -11.07 3.50
CA VAL A 26 -1.88 -12.29 4.21
C VAL A 26 -0.94 -13.15 3.37
N THR A 27 -1.25 -13.34 2.08
CA THR A 27 -0.41 -14.15 1.20
C THR A 27 0.98 -13.54 0.98
N GLY A 28 1.09 -12.22 0.79
CA GLY A 28 2.37 -11.55 0.54
C GLY A 28 3.13 -11.17 1.80
N ASP A 29 2.41 -10.64 2.81
CA ASP A 29 3.04 -10.08 4.01
C ASP A 29 3.45 -11.17 5.01
N ILE A 30 2.69 -12.27 5.11
CA ILE A 30 2.88 -13.33 6.10
C ILE A 30 3.40 -14.61 5.44
N LEU A 31 2.76 -15.07 4.37
CA LEU A 31 3.07 -16.36 3.74
C LEU A 31 4.18 -16.27 2.66
N GLY A 32 4.71 -15.09 2.39
CA GLY A 32 5.82 -14.90 1.46
C GLY A 32 5.49 -15.19 -0.01
N SER A 33 4.21 -15.07 -0.41
CA SER A 33 3.80 -15.31 -1.80
C SER A 33 4.50 -14.38 -2.79
N LEU A 34 5.03 -14.94 -3.85
CA LEU A 34 5.69 -14.23 -4.94
C LEU A 34 4.70 -13.71 -6.01
N ARG A 35 3.40 -14.02 -5.91
CA ARG A 35 2.36 -13.57 -6.86
C ARG A 35 2.07 -12.07 -6.79
N CYS A 36 2.52 -11.39 -5.73
CA CYS A 36 2.41 -9.94 -5.57
C CYS A 36 3.69 -9.35 -5.01
N ASP A 37 3.75 -8.05 -4.93
CA ASP A 37 4.87 -7.28 -4.37
C ASP A 37 4.61 -6.75 -2.94
N CYS A 38 3.51 -7.17 -2.28
CA CYS A 38 3.04 -6.56 -1.03
C CYS A 38 4.04 -6.72 0.10
N GLY A 39 4.48 -7.96 0.41
CA GLY A 39 5.44 -8.22 1.48
C GLY A 39 6.77 -7.49 1.27
N SER A 40 7.29 -7.52 0.04
CA SER A 40 8.52 -6.79 -0.31
C SER A 40 8.36 -5.27 -0.16
N GLN A 41 7.19 -4.72 -0.49
CA GLN A 41 6.89 -3.30 -0.25
C GLN A 41 6.83 -2.97 1.24
N LEU A 42 6.21 -3.83 2.06
CA LEU A 42 6.15 -3.64 3.51
C LEU A 42 7.55 -3.60 4.12
N GLN A 43 8.37 -4.60 3.81
CA GLN A 43 9.75 -4.68 4.30
C GLN A 43 10.61 -3.49 3.83
N ARG A 44 10.46 -3.07 2.56
CA ARG A 44 11.16 -1.90 2.06
C ARG A 44 10.74 -0.63 2.77
N ALA A 45 9.44 -0.46 3.05
CA ALA A 45 8.94 0.69 3.80
C ALA A 45 9.52 0.74 5.22
N LEU A 46 9.54 -0.39 5.93
CA LEU A 46 10.13 -0.51 7.27
C LEU A 46 11.60 -0.12 7.26
N ARG A 47 12.41 -0.66 6.30
CA ARG A 47 13.83 -0.29 6.18
C ARG A 47 14.04 1.20 5.86
N MET A 48 13.16 1.80 5.04
CA MET A 48 13.26 3.23 4.71
C MET A 48 12.96 4.11 5.93
N ILE A 49 11.98 3.71 6.75
CA ILE A 49 11.63 4.39 7.98
C ILE A 49 12.74 4.25 9.02
N ASP A 50 13.24 3.03 9.20
CA ASP A 50 14.38 2.73 10.10
C ASP A 50 15.61 3.57 9.73
N LYS A 51 16.02 3.55 8.46
CA LYS A 51 17.13 4.37 7.96
C LYS A 51 16.94 5.88 8.18
N LYS A 52 15.70 6.35 8.16
CA LYS A 52 15.40 7.76 8.42
C LYS A 52 15.40 8.08 9.92
N GLY A 53 15.29 7.08 10.78
CA GLY A 53 15.17 7.24 12.23
C GLY A 53 13.78 7.68 12.72
N GLN A 54 12.87 8.07 11.82
CA GLN A 54 11.53 8.55 12.17
C GLN A 54 10.54 8.24 11.04
N GLY A 55 9.36 7.73 11.39
CA GLY A 55 8.28 7.48 10.45
C GLY A 55 7.24 6.52 10.99
N LEU A 56 6.22 6.22 10.18
CA LEU A 56 5.09 5.40 10.57
C LEU A 56 4.68 4.43 9.47
N VAL A 57 4.40 3.18 9.84
CA VAL A 57 3.62 2.24 9.02
C VAL A 57 2.23 2.10 9.60
N LEU A 58 1.23 2.55 8.84
CA LEU A 58 -0.17 2.31 9.16
C LEU A 58 -0.63 1.05 8.42
N TYR A 59 -0.81 -0.04 9.17
CA TYR A 59 -1.23 -1.33 8.62
C TYR A 59 -2.75 -1.45 8.65
N MET A 60 -3.38 -1.36 7.47
CA MET A 60 -4.83 -1.34 7.32
C MET A 60 -5.36 -2.74 7.01
N ASN A 61 -6.33 -3.22 7.79
CA ASN A 61 -6.98 -4.51 7.51
C ASN A 61 -7.98 -4.38 6.35
N GLN A 62 -7.45 -4.39 5.13
CA GLN A 62 -8.20 -4.22 3.87
C GLN A 62 -7.73 -5.25 2.82
N GLU A 63 -7.74 -6.53 3.21
CA GLU A 63 -7.29 -7.65 2.38
C GLU A 63 -8.00 -7.70 1.02
N GLY A 64 -7.25 -8.05 -0.01
CA GLY A 64 -7.78 -8.19 -1.37
C GLY A 64 -8.36 -6.89 -1.94
N ARG A 65 -7.89 -5.72 -1.51
CA ARG A 65 -8.48 -4.40 -1.81
C ARG A 65 -9.89 -4.24 -1.26
N GLY A 66 -10.14 -4.83 -0.10
CA GLY A 66 -11.42 -4.75 0.61
C GLY A 66 -12.41 -5.88 0.31
N ILE A 67 -12.08 -6.83 -0.57
CA ILE A 67 -12.95 -7.99 -0.86
C ILE A 67 -12.73 -9.18 0.08
N GLY A 68 -11.68 -9.12 0.91
CA GLY A 68 -11.30 -10.17 1.84
C GLY A 68 -10.48 -11.31 1.22
N LEU A 69 -9.90 -12.16 2.09
CA LEU A 69 -8.98 -13.22 1.68
C LEU A 69 -9.65 -14.27 0.79
N ILE A 70 -10.86 -14.73 1.15
CA ILE A 70 -11.55 -15.79 0.43
C ILE A 70 -11.84 -15.39 -1.02
N ASN A 71 -12.36 -14.18 -1.24
CA ASN A 71 -12.65 -13.70 -2.59
C ASN A 71 -11.37 -13.43 -3.39
N LYS A 72 -10.30 -13.00 -2.72
CA LYS A 72 -8.97 -12.89 -3.36
C LYS A 72 -8.45 -14.25 -3.83
N LEU A 73 -8.63 -15.32 -3.04
CA LEU A 73 -8.24 -16.67 -3.47
C LEU A 73 -9.10 -17.16 -4.64
N LYS A 74 -10.42 -16.88 -4.65
CA LYS A 74 -11.27 -17.16 -5.82
C LYS A 74 -10.80 -16.39 -7.06
N ALA A 75 -10.38 -15.13 -6.91
CA ALA A 75 -9.80 -14.37 -7.99
C ALA A 75 -8.47 -14.98 -8.51
N TYR A 76 -7.66 -15.59 -7.63
CA TYR A 76 -6.46 -16.30 -8.05
C TYR A 76 -6.77 -17.50 -8.95
N VAL A 77 -7.83 -18.28 -8.65
CA VAL A 77 -8.27 -19.38 -9.50
C VAL A 77 -8.65 -18.88 -10.91
N LEU A 78 -9.38 -17.77 -11.00
CA LEU A 78 -9.70 -17.16 -12.29
C LEU A 78 -8.45 -16.66 -13.04
N GLN A 79 -7.48 -16.11 -12.31
CA GLN A 79 -6.20 -15.69 -12.92
C GLN A 79 -5.41 -16.87 -13.49
N GLU A 80 -5.47 -18.06 -12.89
CA GLU A 80 -4.88 -19.29 -13.42
C GLU A 80 -5.57 -19.75 -14.72
N GLN A 81 -6.84 -19.38 -14.90
CA GLN A 81 -7.59 -19.59 -16.14
C GLN A 81 -7.31 -18.51 -17.21
N GLY A 82 -6.37 -17.58 -16.96
CA GLY A 82 -5.92 -16.58 -17.92
C GLY A 82 -6.46 -15.17 -17.73
N TYR A 83 -7.46 -14.96 -16.86
CA TYR A 83 -7.99 -13.62 -16.58
C TYR A 83 -6.95 -12.76 -15.84
N ASP A 84 -6.95 -11.46 -16.09
CA ASP A 84 -6.17 -10.56 -15.24
C ASP A 84 -6.90 -10.22 -13.94
N THR A 85 -6.21 -9.47 -13.05
CA THR A 85 -6.76 -9.14 -11.73
C THR A 85 -8.07 -8.34 -11.79
N VAL A 86 -8.24 -7.47 -12.79
CA VAL A 86 -9.44 -6.64 -12.95
C VAL A 86 -10.60 -7.49 -13.46
N GLU A 87 -10.35 -8.27 -14.49
CA GLU A 87 -11.33 -9.20 -15.08
C GLU A 87 -11.80 -10.26 -14.08
N ALA A 88 -10.89 -10.82 -13.30
CA ALA A 88 -11.21 -11.78 -12.25
C ALA A 88 -12.14 -11.18 -11.18
N ASN A 89 -11.89 -9.94 -10.76
CA ASN A 89 -12.76 -9.24 -9.81
C ASN A 89 -14.15 -8.97 -10.41
N HIS A 90 -14.21 -8.52 -11.67
CA HIS A 90 -15.50 -8.30 -12.36
C HIS A 90 -16.33 -9.57 -12.47
N LYS A 91 -15.72 -10.70 -12.80
CA LYS A 91 -16.40 -12.01 -12.84
C LYS A 91 -16.98 -12.43 -11.49
N LEU A 92 -16.35 -12.00 -10.40
CA LEU A 92 -16.83 -12.22 -9.03
C LEU A 92 -17.82 -11.13 -8.55
N SER A 93 -18.28 -10.24 -9.45
CA SER A 93 -19.15 -9.11 -9.15
C SER A 93 -18.57 -8.10 -8.15
N TRP A 94 -17.25 -7.99 -8.07
CA TRP A 94 -16.56 -7.02 -7.23
C TRP A 94 -16.03 -5.83 -8.04
N LYS A 95 -16.12 -4.63 -7.44
CA LYS A 95 -15.42 -3.45 -7.97
C LYS A 95 -13.92 -3.65 -7.88
N MET A 96 -13.17 -2.94 -8.71
CA MET A 96 -11.71 -3.02 -8.77
C MET A 96 -11.02 -2.66 -7.45
N ASP A 97 -11.58 -1.74 -6.67
CA ASP A 97 -11.01 -1.26 -5.41
C ASP A 97 -12.12 -0.79 -4.45
N HIS A 98 -12.24 -1.44 -3.29
CA HIS A 98 -13.21 -1.13 -2.22
C HIS A 98 -12.55 -0.51 -1.00
N ARG A 99 -11.25 -0.19 -1.05
CA ARG A 99 -10.53 0.33 0.10
C ARG A 99 -11.04 1.71 0.50
N ASP A 100 -11.16 1.88 1.81
CA ASP A 100 -11.46 3.17 2.42
C ASP A 100 -10.19 3.72 3.10
N TYR A 101 -9.75 4.89 2.65
CA TYR A 101 -8.59 5.55 3.23
C TYR A 101 -8.94 6.57 4.31
N ARG A 102 -10.25 6.82 4.58
CA ARG A 102 -10.74 7.75 5.59
C ARG A 102 -10.24 7.40 6.98
N VAL A 103 -10.40 6.13 7.36
CA VAL A 103 -9.95 5.63 8.67
C VAL A 103 -8.45 5.85 8.84
N GLY A 104 -7.66 5.59 7.79
CA GLY A 104 -6.22 5.84 7.80
C GLY A 104 -5.87 7.31 8.01
N ALA A 105 -6.60 8.22 7.36
CA ALA A 105 -6.40 9.65 7.53
C ALA A 105 -6.78 10.11 8.96
N GLN A 106 -7.88 9.60 9.52
CA GLN A 106 -8.31 9.89 10.88
C GLN A 106 -7.28 9.42 11.92
N ILE A 107 -6.73 8.21 11.76
CA ILE A 107 -5.67 7.71 12.65
C ILE A 107 -4.44 8.61 12.59
N LEU A 108 -3.98 9.00 11.40
CA LEU A 108 -2.82 9.90 11.27
C LEU A 108 -3.09 11.25 11.95
N LYS A 109 -4.28 11.80 11.80
CA LYS A 109 -4.67 13.06 12.48
C LYS A 109 -4.75 12.90 14.00
N SER A 110 -5.29 11.81 14.53
CA SER A 110 -5.35 11.56 15.97
C SER A 110 -3.96 11.42 16.62
N LEU A 111 -2.95 11.05 15.81
CA LEU A 111 -1.55 11.03 16.20
C LEU A 111 -0.86 12.41 16.05
N GLY A 112 -1.59 13.47 15.74
CA GLY A 112 -1.03 14.81 15.53
C GLY A 112 -0.25 14.97 14.21
N ILE A 113 -0.34 14.02 13.29
CA ILE A 113 0.41 14.07 12.03
C ILE A 113 -0.39 14.83 10.98
N GLU A 114 0.14 15.96 10.53
CA GLU A 114 -0.49 16.81 9.51
C GLU A 114 0.25 16.79 8.17
N LYS A 115 1.59 16.80 8.20
CA LYS A 115 2.46 16.86 7.02
C LYS A 115 3.15 15.53 6.81
N ILE A 116 2.95 14.92 5.65
CA ILE A 116 3.50 13.59 5.36
C ILE A 116 4.33 13.55 4.08
N ASN A 117 5.39 12.74 4.13
CA ASN A 117 6.01 12.18 2.95
C ASN A 117 5.44 10.77 2.76
N LEU A 118 4.58 10.58 1.75
CA LEU A 118 3.85 9.34 1.57
C LEU A 118 4.64 8.35 0.72
N LEU A 119 4.87 7.14 1.27
CA LEU A 119 5.48 6.02 0.55
C LEU A 119 4.42 5.29 -0.28
N THR A 120 4.27 5.66 -1.55
CA THR A 120 3.29 5.02 -2.44
C THR A 120 3.59 5.23 -3.92
N ASN A 121 3.17 4.27 -4.76
CA ASN A 121 3.12 4.37 -6.21
C ASN A 121 1.66 4.46 -6.71
N ASN A 122 0.68 4.55 -5.79
CA ASN A 122 -0.74 4.57 -6.12
C ASN A 122 -1.31 5.99 -6.01
N PRO A 123 -1.66 6.66 -7.12
CA PRO A 123 -2.27 8.00 -7.10
C PRO A 123 -3.57 8.07 -6.30
N LYS A 124 -4.41 7.02 -6.35
CA LYS A 124 -5.69 6.98 -5.62
C LYS A 124 -5.51 7.07 -4.10
N LYS A 125 -4.41 6.52 -3.56
CA LYS A 125 -4.08 6.68 -2.14
C LYS A 125 -3.82 8.13 -1.76
N ARG A 126 -3.14 8.88 -2.62
CA ARG A 126 -2.86 10.31 -2.41
C ARG A 126 -4.17 11.09 -2.29
N VAL A 127 -5.06 10.93 -3.28
CA VAL A 127 -6.37 11.61 -3.30
C VAL A 127 -7.20 11.24 -2.07
N GLY A 128 -7.24 9.95 -1.71
CA GLY A 128 -8.01 9.46 -0.56
C GLY A 128 -7.55 10.01 0.78
N LEU A 129 -6.27 10.38 0.95
CA LEU A 129 -5.74 10.94 2.19
C LEU A 129 -5.89 12.48 2.23
N ILE A 130 -5.68 13.17 1.12
CA ILE A 130 -5.79 14.65 1.03
C ILE A 130 -7.21 15.11 1.39
N GLY A 131 -8.24 14.40 0.91
CA GLY A 131 -9.65 14.73 1.17
C GLY A 131 -10.04 14.81 2.66
N TYR A 132 -9.17 14.39 3.57
CA TYR A 132 -9.37 14.39 5.03
C TYR A 132 -8.41 15.31 5.80
N GLY A 133 -7.83 16.28 5.11
CA GLY A 133 -7.05 17.37 5.74
C GLY A 133 -5.60 16.99 6.05
N LEU A 134 -5.07 15.90 5.47
CA LEU A 134 -3.64 15.61 5.49
C LEU A 134 -2.93 16.36 4.36
N LYS A 135 -1.78 16.94 4.66
CA LYS A 135 -0.94 17.62 3.67
C LYS A 135 0.16 16.67 3.20
N ILE A 136 0.01 16.14 1.97
CA ILE A 136 1.07 15.35 1.34
C ILE A 136 2.08 16.32 0.72
N ILE A 137 3.17 16.58 1.44
CA ILE A 137 4.23 17.49 1.01
C ILE A 137 5.13 16.81 -0.01
N LYS A 138 5.37 15.50 0.17
CA LYS A 138 6.21 14.70 -0.71
C LYS A 138 5.59 13.32 -0.93
N ASN A 139 5.80 12.79 -2.14
CA ASN A 139 5.52 11.39 -2.46
C ASN A 139 6.83 10.70 -2.81
N THR A 140 7.14 9.62 -2.10
CA THR A 140 8.33 8.80 -2.37
C THR A 140 7.89 7.47 -2.94
N ALA A 141 8.38 7.13 -4.10
CA ALA A 141 8.10 5.86 -4.75
C ALA A 141 8.66 4.67 -3.94
N ILE A 142 7.94 3.57 -3.95
CA ILE A 142 8.35 2.32 -3.33
C ILE A 142 8.21 1.19 -4.36
N GLU A 143 9.14 1.16 -5.29
CA GLU A 143 9.17 0.18 -6.37
C GLU A 143 9.91 -1.07 -5.96
N ILE A 144 9.38 -2.22 -6.36
CA ILE A 144 9.99 -3.54 -6.20
C ILE A 144 10.24 -4.09 -7.60
N GLU A 145 11.42 -4.62 -7.82
CA GLU A 145 11.77 -5.28 -9.07
C GLU A 145 10.81 -6.46 -9.32
N PRO A 146 10.26 -6.58 -10.55
CA PRO A 146 9.41 -7.69 -10.91
C PRO A 146 10.14 -9.03 -10.85
N ASN A 147 9.44 -10.07 -10.44
CA ASN A 147 9.87 -11.45 -10.62
C ASN A 147 8.99 -12.17 -11.66
N SER A 148 9.36 -13.41 -12.03
CA SER A 148 8.63 -14.19 -13.01
C SER A 148 7.16 -14.46 -12.64
N PHE A 149 6.82 -14.48 -11.36
CA PHE A 149 5.47 -14.78 -10.87
C PHE A 149 4.57 -13.55 -10.75
N ASN A 150 5.14 -12.35 -10.55
CA ASN A 150 4.35 -11.13 -10.33
C ASN A 150 4.39 -10.11 -11.47
N LYS A 151 5.18 -10.36 -12.53
CA LYS A 151 5.34 -9.43 -13.65
C LYS A 151 3.98 -9.03 -14.26
N LYS A 152 3.15 -10.02 -14.64
CA LYS A 152 1.81 -9.78 -15.20
C LYS A 152 0.91 -8.98 -14.24
N TYR A 153 0.99 -9.27 -12.93
CA TYR A 153 0.25 -8.53 -11.91
C TYR A 153 0.69 -7.07 -11.82
N LEU A 154 1.99 -6.79 -11.88
CA LEU A 154 2.52 -5.43 -11.85
C LEU A 154 2.18 -4.66 -13.14
N GLU A 155 2.23 -5.30 -14.30
CA GLU A 155 1.77 -4.73 -15.56
C GLU A 155 0.29 -4.34 -15.48
N THR A 156 -0.58 -5.21 -14.98
CA THR A 156 -2.01 -4.89 -14.75
C THR A 156 -2.19 -3.70 -13.82
N LYS A 157 -1.37 -3.59 -12.75
CA LYS A 157 -1.38 -2.42 -11.86
C LYS A 157 -1.03 -1.13 -12.60
N ARG A 158 -0.02 -1.16 -13.48
CA ARG A 158 0.37 -0.01 -14.29
C ARG A 158 -0.72 0.35 -15.28
N ASP A 159 -1.12 -0.61 -16.11
CA ASP A 159 -1.90 -0.36 -17.32
C ASP A 159 -3.39 -0.16 -17.03
N LYS A 160 -3.98 -0.96 -16.15
CA LYS A 160 -5.43 -0.92 -15.84
C LYS A 160 -5.77 -0.18 -14.55
N MET A 161 -4.80 0.04 -13.66
CA MET A 161 -5.06 0.64 -12.35
C MET A 161 -4.35 1.98 -12.11
N GLY A 162 -3.55 2.44 -13.08
CA GLY A 162 -2.89 3.73 -13.06
C GLY A 162 -1.78 3.86 -12.01
N HIS A 163 -1.15 2.76 -11.61
CA HIS A 163 0.00 2.81 -10.71
C HIS A 163 1.24 3.36 -11.41
N GLU A 164 1.98 4.22 -10.74
CA GLU A 164 3.24 4.81 -11.21
C GLU A 164 4.41 3.85 -10.93
N ILE A 165 4.45 2.72 -11.64
CA ILE A 165 5.47 1.67 -11.54
C ILE A 165 5.95 1.22 -12.91
N LEU A 166 7.09 0.53 -12.97
CA LEU A 166 7.70 0.01 -14.21
C LEU A 166 7.92 1.12 -15.24
N LYS A 167 8.20 2.34 -14.80
CA LYS A 167 8.63 3.41 -15.70
C LYS A 167 10.02 3.02 -16.21
N HIS A 168 10.16 2.86 -17.54
CA HIS A 168 11.45 2.58 -18.16
C HIS A 168 12.46 3.62 -17.69
N LYS A 169 13.54 3.17 -17.05
CA LYS A 169 14.74 4.00 -16.91
C LYS A 169 15.34 4.07 -18.33
N HIS A 170 15.13 5.20 -19.01
CA HIS A 170 15.95 5.56 -20.16
C HIS A 170 17.36 5.90 -19.68
#